data_8c41b6270ed97648a952fa0cb9434887
#
_entry.id   8c41b6270ed97648a952fa0cb9434887
#
_cell.length_a   1.000
_cell.length_b   1.000
_cell.length_c   1.000
_cell.angle_alpha   90.00
_cell.angle_beta   90.00
_cell.angle_gamma   90.00
#
_symmetry.space_group_name_H-M   'P 1'
#
loop_
_entity.id
_entity.type
_entity.pdbx_description
1 polymer ?
#
loop_
_entity_poly.entity_id
_entity_poly.type
_entity_poly.pdbx_seq_one_letter_code
_entity_poly.pdbx_strand_id
1 'polypeptide(L)'
;MTVKNESPDDKKTWSDLLEEAENFNRKPIEKDRLPNKTFVIKKCGITLDFSRQNINTRILNKLTLLAQECNLNRKISDFSNLKFSKLQNNPKAMHMVLRDVEHSNKSFNKEINNEVDKESKRFLKFAEKLRAYAVFGWNNFPIKTVVIFGFGGSIMGPKFATHALKCNESSSKVKLFFVSNPDCIEFNCILEKLSAKETFFIIQSKSLKTPEISILKNRAIKWMKVHGCPDSCLKKHFAVVTANLSKSKSEGYLGTHTFRIWEWVGGRFSIWSSMGLPLAIAIGAEKFNEFLSGAKEMDNHFTNEKFSTNLPVLSALLSIWNRNFLNYPSYVVAPYISKLDFLVDYIQQLDMESLGKNIHTSGKPCRINTGQIVWGGAGIQGQHAYFQLLHQGKHVIPVDFYGLNES
;
A
#
# COMPACT_ATOMS: atom_id res chain seq x y z
N MET A 1 -13.58 -30.02 -15.83
CA MET A 1 -14.81 -29.20 -15.74
C MET A 1 -14.37 -27.75 -15.67
N THR A 2 -14.59 -26.99 -16.72
CA THR A 2 -14.41 -25.53 -16.73
C THR A 2 -15.46 -24.93 -15.81
N VAL A 3 -15.02 -24.46 -14.63
CA VAL A 3 -15.90 -23.67 -13.74
C VAL A 3 -16.33 -22.45 -14.55
N LYS A 4 -17.61 -22.37 -14.94
CA LYS A 4 -18.17 -21.15 -15.51
C LYS A 4 -17.89 -20.04 -14.49
N ASN A 5 -17.11 -19.03 -14.89
CA ASN A 5 -16.92 -17.81 -14.10
C ASN A 5 -18.23 -17.00 -14.14
N GLU A 6 -19.18 -17.41 -13.31
CA GLU A 6 -20.43 -16.69 -13.12
C GLU A 6 -20.13 -15.38 -12.37
N SER A 7 -20.77 -14.31 -12.80
CA SER A 7 -20.68 -13.02 -12.13
C SER A 7 -21.43 -13.08 -10.78
N PRO A 8 -21.03 -12.30 -9.77
CA PRO A 8 -21.74 -12.26 -8.48
C PRO A 8 -23.24 -11.95 -8.60
N ASP A 9 -23.63 -11.13 -9.57
CA ASP A 9 -25.02 -10.75 -9.85
C ASP A 9 -25.86 -11.87 -10.54
N ASP A 10 -25.23 -12.98 -10.93
CA ASP A 10 -25.94 -14.19 -11.38
C ASP A 10 -26.39 -15.06 -10.18
N LYS A 11 -26.00 -14.73 -8.95
CA LYS A 11 -26.35 -15.50 -7.75
C LYS A 11 -27.70 -15.10 -7.18
N LYS A 12 -28.46 -16.07 -6.70
CA LYS A 12 -29.76 -15.81 -6.03
C LYS A 12 -29.58 -14.88 -4.83
N THR A 13 -28.52 -15.10 -4.06
CA THR A 13 -28.21 -14.27 -2.87
C THR A 13 -27.99 -12.79 -3.24
N TRP A 14 -27.55 -12.47 -4.45
CA TRP A 14 -27.46 -11.09 -4.93
C TRP A 14 -28.85 -10.43 -5.03
N SER A 15 -29.83 -11.10 -5.62
CA SER A 15 -31.21 -10.60 -5.72
C SER A 15 -31.84 -10.43 -4.33
N ASP A 16 -31.60 -11.40 -3.44
CA ASP A 16 -32.08 -11.32 -2.05
C ASP A 16 -31.48 -10.12 -1.29
N LEU A 17 -30.22 -9.74 -1.59
CA LEU A 17 -29.56 -8.57 -1.00
C LEU A 17 -30.10 -7.25 -1.57
N LEU A 18 -30.49 -7.21 -2.86
CA LEU A 18 -31.17 -6.05 -3.45
C LEU A 18 -32.51 -5.79 -2.76
N GLU A 19 -33.30 -6.82 -2.50
CA GLU A 19 -34.54 -6.72 -1.76
C GLU A 19 -34.33 -6.23 -0.33
N GLU A 20 -33.30 -6.73 0.37
CA GLU A 20 -32.92 -6.24 1.71
C GLU A 20 -32.55 -4.73 1.67
N ALA A 21 -31.83 -4.28 0.64
CA ALA A 21 -31.43 -2.90 0.48
C ALA A 21 -32.62 -1.96 0.26
N GLU A 22 -33.61 -2.37 -0.56
CA GLU A 22 -34.84 -1.62 -0.74
C GLU A 22 -35.62 -1.46 0.56
N ASN A 23 -35.74 -2.54 1.33
CA ASN A 23 -36.42 -2.53 2.62
C ASN A 23 -35.67 -1.70 3.65
N PHE A 24 -34.32 -1.69 3.59
CA PHE A 24 -33.46 -0.92 4.48
C PHE A 24 -33.56 0.58 4.20
N ASN A 25 -33.53 1.00 2.94
CA ASN A 25 -33.59 2.40 2.52
C ASN A 25 -34.96 3.06 2.82
N ARG A 26 -36.03 2.26 3.01
CA ARG A 26 -37.37 2.76 3.40
C ARG A 26 -37.48 3.09 4.89
N LYS A 27 -36.52 2.66 5.73
CA LYS A 27 -36.53 2.93 7.17
C LYS A 27 -35.69 4.16 7.48
N PRO A 28 -36.16 5.07 8.37
CA PRO A 28 -35.34 6.15 8.86
C PRO A 28 -34.06 5.62 9.50
N ILE A 29 -32.92 6.27 9.26
CA ILE A 29 -31.69 5.96 10.00
C ILE A 29 -31.95 6.35 11.46
N GLU A 30 -32.00 5.34 12.34
CA GLU A 30 -32.14 5.58 13.79
C GLU A 30 -30.87 6.30 14.29
N LYS A 31 -31.00 7.60 14.60
CA LYS A 31 -29.90 8.45 15.08
C LYS A 31 -29.27 7.93 16.38
N ASP A 32 -30.05 7.24 17.20
CA ASP A 32 -29.66 6.79 18.55
C ASP A 32 -29.47 5.27 18.65
N ARG A 33 -29.17 4.60 17.50
CA ARG A 33 -28.95 3.17 17.51
C ARG A 33 -27.75 2.82 18.41
N LEU A 34 -28.02 2.07 19.46
CA LEU A 34 -26.97 1.54 20.35
C LEU A 34 -26.01 0.65 19.55
N PRO A 35 -24.69 0.76 19.82
CA PRO A 35 -23.71 -0.09 19.15
C PRO A 35 -23.98 -1.56 19.39
N ASN A 36 -24.09 -2.35 18.33
CA ASN A 36 -24.18 -3.79 18.45
C ASN A 36 -22.79 -4.38 18.72
N LYS A 37 -22.54 -4.83 19.94
CA LYS A 37 -21.25 -5.41 20.36
C LYS A 37 -20.79 -6.59 19.48
N THR A 38 -21.71 -7.28 18.80
CA THR A 38 -21.37 -8.38 17.88
C THR A 38 -20.67 -7.89 16.59
N PHE A 39 -20.73 -6.58 16.33
CA PHE A 39 -20.08 -5.94 15.17
C PHE A 39 -18.74 -5.29 15.52
N VAL A 40 -18.12 -5.72 16.61
CA VAL A 40 -16.78 -5.30 17.03
C VAL A 40 -15.86 -6.52 17.05
N ILE A 41 -14.89 -6.54 16.14
CA ILE A 41 -13.94 -7.65 16.00
C ILE A 41 -12.54 -7.16 16.33
N LYS A 42 -11.85 -7.89 17.21
CA LYS A 42 -10.46 -7.57 17.61
C LYS A 42 -9.53 -8.69 17.18
N LYS A 43 -8.64 -8.42 16.24
CA LYS A 43 -7.64 -9.38 15.70
C LYS A 43 -6.38 -8.64 15.24
N CYS A 44 -5.23 -9.26 15.30
CA CYS A 44 -3.95 -8.72 14.80
C CYS A 44 -3.66 -7.30 15.31
N GLY A 45 -3.95 -7.00 16.58
CA GLY A 45 -3.79 -5.65 17.13
C GLY A 45 -4.76 -4.58 16.59
N ILE A 46 -5.72 -4.97 15.74
CA ILE A 46 -6.71 -4.08 15.13
C ILE A 46 -8.09 -4.33 15.73
N THR A 47 -8.81 -3.27 16.04
CA THR A 47 -10.25 -3.32 16.35
C THR A 47 -11.03 -2.77 15.16
N LEU A 48 -11.81 -3.61 14.50
CA LEU A 48 -12.78 -3.21 13.49
C LEU A 48 -14.16 -3.10 14.17
N ASP A 49 -14.64 -1.87 14.29
CA ASP A 49 -15.98 -1.55 14.79
C ASP A 49 -16.84 -1.06 13.62
N PHE A 50 -17.80 -1.89 13.21
CA PHE A 50 -18.78 -1.53 12.19
C PHE A 50 -20.21 -1.49 12.73
N SER A 51 -20.36 -1.32 14.04
CA SER A 51 -21.66 -1.26 14.74
C SER A 51 -22.53 -0.10 14.30
N ARG A 52 -21.92 0.93 13.69
CA ARG A 52 -22.60 2.11 13.15
C ARG A 52 -22.88 2.06 11.63
N GLN A 53 -22.44 0.99 10.97
CA GLN A 53 -22.76 0.78 9.55
C GLN A 53 -24.25 0.47 9.36
N ASN A 54 -24.79 0.83 8.20
CA ASN A 54 -26.17 0.54 7.80
C ASN A 54 -26.33 -0.94 7.44
N ILE A 55 -26.17 -1.81 8.44
CA ILE A 55 -26.20 -3.27 8.30
C ILE A 55 -26.85 -3.93 9.52
N ASN A 56 -27.39 -5.13 9.33
CA ASN A 56 -27.84 -6.00 10.41
C ASN A 56 -27.27 -7.41 10.22
N THR A 57 -27.48 -8.29 11.20
CA THR A 57 -26.96 -9.67 11.19
C THR A 57 -27.49 -10.47 10.00
N ARG A 58 -28.76 -10.27 9.58
CA ARG A 58 -29.34 -10.97 8.44
C ARG A 58 -28.63 -10.60 7.12
N ILE A 59 -28.38 -9.30 6.91
CA ILE A 59 -27.63 -8.82 5.73
C ILE A 59 -26.20 -9.34 5.75
N LEU A 60 -25.50 -9.29 6.90
CA LEU A 60 -24.14 -9.79 7.03
C LEU A 60 -24.05 -11.29 6.70
N ASN A 61 -25.02 -12.08 7.15
CA ASN A 61 -25.08 -13.51 6.83
C ASN A 61 -25.29 -13.74 5.33
N LYS A 62 -26.16 -12.96 4.67
CA LYS A 62 -26.35 -13.04 3.21
C LYS A 62 -25.08 -12.61 2.45
N LEU A 63 -24.39 -11.56 2.88
CA LEU A 63 -23.10 -11.15 2.27
C LEU A 63 -22.05 -12.27 2.40
N THR A 64 -22.01 -12.92 3.56
CA THR A 64 -21.12 -14.07 3.79
C THR A 64 -21.47 -15.24 2.90
N LEU A 65 -22.76 -15.52 2.69
CA LEU A 65 -23.23 -16.55 1.78
C LEU A 65 -22.87 -16.23 0.34
N LEU A 66 -23.05 -14.99 -0.11
CA LEU A 66 -22.63 -14.52 -1.42
C LEU A 66 -21.12 -14.74 -1.66
N ALA A 67 -20.30 -14.44 -0.66
CA ALA A 67 -18.85 -14.69 -0.73
C ALA A 67 -18.53 -16.18 -0.93
N GLN A 68 -19.27 -17.07 -0.27
CA GLN A 68 -19.15 -18.52 -0.41
C GLN A 68 -19.60 -18.99 -1.81
N GLU A 69 -20.74 -18.52 -2.30
CA GLU A 69 -21.25 -18.81 -3.65
C GLU A 69 -20.28 -18.32 -4.74
N CYS A 70 -19.55 -17.23 -4.48
CA CYS A 70 -18.48 -16.72 -5.34
C CYS A 70 -17.15 -17.47 -5.19
N ASN A 71 -17.12 -18.57 -4.42
CA ASN A 71 -15.94 -19.38 -4.16
C ASN A 71 -14.75 -18.59 -3.57
N LEU A 72 -15.02 -17.61 -2.68
CA LEU A 72 -13.98 -16.78 -2.10
C LEU A 72 -12.95 -17.59 -1.32
N ASN A 73 -13.35 -18.64 -0.58
CA ASN A 73 -12.44 -19.55 0.13
C ASN A 73 -11.38 -20.16 -0.81
N ARG A 74 -11.82 -20.64 -2.00
CA ARG A 74 -10.90 -21.17 -3.00
C ARG A 74 -9.98 -20.09 -3.54
N LYS A 75 -10.50 -18.90 -3.83
CA LYS A 75 -9.69 -17.78 -4.35
C LYS A 75 -8.64 -17.34 -3.33
N ILE A 76 -8.96 -17.29 -2.04
CA ILE A 76 -8.01 -17.02 -0.96
C ILE A 76 -6.95 -18.12 -0.91
N SER A 77 -7.35 -19.39 -0.93
CA SER A 77 -6.42 -20.52 -0.95
C SER A 77 -5.52 -20.51 -2.19
N ASP A 78 -6.06 -20.25 -3.37
CA ASP A 78 -5.28 -20.18 -4.61
C ASP A 78 -4.28 -19.01 -4.57
N PHE A 79 -4.66 -17.88 -3.96
CA PHE A 79 -3.80 -16.71 -3.77
C PHE A 79 -2.67 -17.02 -2.80
N SER A 80 -2.96 -17.56 -1.62
CA SER A 80 -1.96 -17.86 -0.58
C SER A 80 -1.01 -18.99 -0.98
N ASN A 81 -1.48 -19.93 -1.81
CA ASN A 81 -0.68 -21.06 -2.31
C ASN A 81 -0.06 -20.80 -3.69
N LEU A 82 -0.16 -19.58 -4.21
CA LEU A 82 0.34 -19.19 -5.53
C LEU A 82 -0.19 -20.07 -6.69
N LYS A 83 -1.35 -20.70 -6.51
CA LYS A 83 -2.03 -21.53 -7.50
C LYS A 83 -2.87 -20.70 -8.47
N PHE A 84 -2.23 -19.74 -9.14
CA PHE A 84 -2.95 -18.94 -10.15
C PHE A 84 -3.12 -19.72 -11.44
N SER A 85 -4.30 -19.60 -12.08
CA SER A 85 -4.54 -20.23 -13.35
C SER A 85 -3.56 -19.73 -14.42
N LYS A 86 -3.10 -20.63 -15.28
CA LYS A 86 -2.19 -20.35 -16.41
C LYS A 86 -2.78 -19.38 -17.47
N LEU A 87 -4.00 -18.88 -17.26
CA LEU A 87 -4.81 -18.14 -18.25
C LEU A 87 -4.45 -16.65 -18.39
N GLN A 88 -3.52 -16.12 -17.60
CA GLN A 88 -3.15 -14.70 -17.70
C GLN A 88 -1.65 -14.56 -17.96
N ASN A 89 -1.31 -13.92 -19.07
CA ASN A 89 0.05 -13.49 -19.42
C ASN A 89 0.63 -12.39 -18.48
N ASN A 90 -0.04 -12.12 -17.37
CA ASN A 90 0.44 -11.15 -16.38
C ASN A 90 1.25 -11.85 -15.28
N PRO A 91 2.33 -11.23 -14.81
CA PRO A 91 3.10 -11.74 -13.69
C PRO A 91 2.18 -11.92 -12.48
N LYS A 92 2.24 -13.10 -11.88
CA LYS A 92 1.43 -13.45 -10.70
C LYS A 92 1.70 -12.48 -9.57
N ALA A 93 0.65 -12.00 -8.88
CA ALA A 93 0.82 -11.20 -7.67
C ALA A 93 1.30 -12.09 -6.53
N MET A 94 2.55 -11.94 -6.13
CA MET A 94 3.20 -12.81 -5.13
C MET A 94 3.76 -12.01 -3.93
N HIS A 95 3.23 -10.81 -3.68
CA HIS A 95 3.76 -9.93 -2.64
C HIS A 95 3.72 -10.51 -1.22
N MET A 96 2.91 -11.54 -0.95
CA MET A 96 2.92 -12.26 0.33
C MET A 96 4.27 -12.94 0.60
N VAL A 97 5.01 -13.37 -0.44
CA VAL A 97 6.35 -13.97 -0.28
C VAL A 97 7.32 -13.00 0.38
N LEU A 98 7.19 -11.69 0.09
CA LEU A 98 8.06 -10.65 0.66
C LEU A 98 7.92 -10.49 2.18
N ARG A 99 6.81 -10.97 2.74
CA ARG A 99 6.48 -10.85 4.18
C ARG A 99 6.74 -12.13 4.96
N ASP A 100 7.02 -13.25 4.27
CA ASP A 100 7.24 -14.56 4.90
C ASP A 100 8.71 -14.76 5.26
N VAL A 101 9.23 -13.90 6.15
CA VAL A 101 10.63 -13.88 6.57
C VAL A 101 11.08 -15.22 7.19
N GLU A 102 10.17 -15.94 7.83
CA GLU A 102 10.44 -17.23 8.48
C GLU A 102 10.26 -18.44 7.54
N HIS A 103 9.89 -18.21 6.27
CA HIS A 103 9.57 -19.26 5.29
C HIS A 103 8.54 -20.28 5.81
N SER A 104 7.58 -19.81 6.59
CA SER A 104 6.54 -20.64 7.20
C SER A 104 5.59 -21.24 6.17
N ASN A 105 5.42 -20.59 5.00
CA ASN A 105 4.57 -21.08 3.93
C ASN A 105 5.33 -22.04 3.00
N LYS A 106 5.15 -23.35 3.22
CA LYS A 106 5.77 -24.42 2.43
C LYS A 106 5.35 -24.45 0.95
N SER A 107 4.30 -23.71 0.58
CA SER A 107 3.82 -23.60 -0.81
C SER A 107 4.66 -22.65 -1.66
N PHE A 108 5.50 -21.83 -1.04
CA PHE A 108 6.36 -20.90 -1.76
C PHE A 108 7.59 -21.62 -2.31
N ASN A 109 8.00 -21.25 -3.54
CA ASN A 109 9.18 -21.82 -4.17
C ASN A 109 10.45 -21.42 -3.39
N LYS A 110 11.26 -22.42 -3.03
CA LYS A 110 12.51 -22.24 -2.27
C LYS A 110 13.50 -21.30 -2.97
N GLU A 111 13.57 -21.33 -4.29
CA GLU A 111 14.45 -20.43 -5.06
C GLU A 111 14.02 -18.97 -4.92
N ILE A 112 12.71 -18.70 -5.03
CA ILE A 112 12.14 -17.35 -4.86
C ILE A 112 12.38 -16.86 -3.43
N ASN A 113 12.16 -17.72 -2.44
CA ASN A 113 12.43 -17.38 -1.04
C ASN A 113 13.92 -17.01 -0.84
N ASN A 114 14.84 -17.81 -1.36
CA ASN A 114 16.26 -17.53 -1.27
C ASN A 114 16.66 -16.22 -1.98
N GLU A 115 16.07 -15.92 -3.15
CA GLU A 115 16.31 -14.64 -3.83
C GLU A 115 15.80 -13.46 -3.01
N VAL A 116 14.59 -13.55 -2.44
CA VAL A 116 13.99 -12.52 -1.59
C VAL A 116 14.85 -12.27 -0.36
N ASP A 117 15.28 -13.32 0.34
CA ASP A 117 16.16 -13.22 1.51
C ASP A 117 17.48 -12.53 1.19
N LYS A 118 18.12 -12.99 0.12
CA LYS A 118 19.40 -12.41 -0.31
C LYS A 118 19.26 -10.91 -0.58
N GLU A 119 18.20 -10.51 -1.24
CA GLU A 119 17.96 -9.11 -1.55
C GLU A 119 17.56 -8.30 -0.31
N SER A 120 16.72 -8.87 0.57
CA SER A 120 16.33 -8.25 1.84
C SER A 120 17.55 -7.99 2.72
N LYS A 121 18.39 -8.98 2.92
CA LYS A 121 19.66 -8.81 3.65
C LYS A 121 20.55 -7.75 3.04
N ARG A 122 20.55 -7.63 1.71
CA ARG A 122 21.40 -6.69 0.98
C ARG A 122 20.96 -5.25 1.16
N PHE A 123 19.67 -4.94 0.94
CA PHE A 123 19.18 -3.56 1.10
C PHE A 123 19.09 -3.14 2.57
N LEU A 124 18.76 -4.05 3.50
CA LEU A 124 18.77 -3.76 4.93
C LEU A 124 20.21 -3.46 5.43
N LYS A 125 21.19 -4.22 5.00
CA LYS A 125 22.62 -3.92 5.30
C LYS A 125 23.04 -2.56 4.75
N PHE A 126 22.55 -2.16 3.57
CA PHE A 126 22.83 -0.84 3.02
C PHE A 126 22.13 0.27 3.83
N ALA A 127 20.88 0.05 4.25
CA ALA A 127 20.16 0.95 5.13
C ALA A 127 20.95 1.19 6.45
N GLU A 128 21.44 0.13 7.09
CA GLU A 128 22.23 0.25 8.32
C GLU A 128 23.55 1.00 8.09
N LYS A 129 24.22 0.80 6.96
CA LYS A 129 25.42 1.59 6.61
C LYS A 129 25.11 3.08 6.49
N LEU A 130 23.98 3.46 5.86
CA LEU A 130 23.55 4.87 5.78
C LEU A 130 23.25 5.42 7.17
N ARG A 131 22.54 4.67 8.01
CA ARG A 131 22.20 5.05 9.40
C ARG A 131 23.45 5.29 10.25
N ALA A 132 24.50 4.48 10.05
CA ALA A 132 25.77 4.57 10.73
C ALA A 132 26.73 5.60 10.10
N TYR A 133 26.30 6.36 9.09
CA TYR A 133 27.16 7.28 8.31
C TYR A 133 28.38 6.58 7.66
N ALA A 134 28.26 5.29 7.39
CA ALA A 134 29.31 4.46 6.78
C ALA A 134 29.18 4.35 5.24
N VAL A 135 28.39 5.21 4.62
CA VAL A 135 28.36 5.43 3.17
C VAL A 135 28.97 6.81 2.91
N PHE A 136 29.94 6.83 2.00
CA PHE A 136 30.71 8.04 1.70
C PHE A 136 30.49 8.50 0.28
N GLY A 137 30.30 9.80 0.09
CA GLY A 137 30.27 10.48 -1.19
C GLY A 137 31.69 10.75 -1.74
N TRP A 138 31.78 11.65 -2.75
CA TRP A 138 33.09 12.11 -3.17
C TRP A 138 33.76 12.89 -2.01
N ASN A 139 35.10 12.97 -2.02
CA ASN A 139 35.91 13.59 -0.96
C ASN A 139 35.72 12.96 0.45
N ASN A 140 35.26 11.72 0.51
CA ASN A 140 35.08 10.95 1.76
C ASN A 140 34.18 11.64 2.82
N PHE A 141 33.25 12.48 2.40
CA PHE A 141 32.22 12.98 3.31
C PHE A 141 31.13 11.91 3.55
N PRO A 142 30.74 11.67 4.80
CA PRO A 142 29.65 10.73 5.09
C PRO A 142 28.31 11.27 4.59
N ILE A 143 27.48 10.40 4.07
CA ILE A 143 26.12 10.76 3.64
C ILE A 143 25.25 11.01 4.87
N LYS A 144 24.63 12.19 4.94
CA LYS A 144 23.70 12.61 6.01
C LYS A 144 22.29 12.86 5.53
N THR A 145 22.12 13.01 4.22
CA THR A 145 20.82 13.31 3.59
C THR A 145 20.56 12.36 2.43
N VAL A 146 19.34 11.87 2.36
CA VAL A 146 18.88 11.03 1.27
C VAL A 146 17.64 11.64 0.62
N VAL A 147 17.67 11.84 -0.69
CA VAL A 147 16.57 12.31 -1.50
C VAL A 147 16.03 11.12 -2.31
N ILE A 148 14.75 10.83 -2.17
CA ILE A 148 14.08 9.69 -2.77
C ILE A 148 13.21 10.17 -3.93
N PHE A 149 13.47 9.68 -5.14
CA PHE A 149 12.65 9.91 -6.32
C PHE A 149 11.75 8.70 -6.58
N GLY A 150 10.47 8.93 -6.73
CA GLY A 150 9.50 7.88 -7.05
C GLY A 150 8.13 8.45 -7.39
N PHE A 151 7.30 7.66 -8.07
CA PHE A 151 5.95 8.03 -8.42
C PHE A 151 4.99 6.89 -8.10
N GLY A 152 3.76 7.24 -7.69
CA GLY A 152 2.72 6.27 -7.36
C GLY A 152 3.20 5.25 -6.33
N GLY A 153 3.01 3.95 -6.62
CA GLY A 153 3.35 2.87 -5.69
C GLY A 153 4.82 2.77 -5.31
N SER A 154 5.73 3.35 -6.09
CA SER A 154 7.15 3.36 -5.73
C SER A 154 7.48 4.29 -4.57
N ILE A 155 6.60 5.25 -4.23
CA ILE A 155 6.88 6.25 -3.20
C ILE A 155 5.78 6.38 -2.14
N MET A 156 4.50 6.20 -2.50
CA MET A 156 3.39 6.44 -1.58
C MET A 156 3.46 5.58 -0.33
N GLY A 157 3.64 4.26 -0.48
CA GLY A 157 3.81 3.35 0.65
C GLY A 157 5.03 3.67 1.51
N PRO A 158 6.24 3.77 0.94
CA PRO A 158 7.44 4.18 1.67
C PRO A 158 7.31 5.53 2.39
N LYS A 159 6.73 6.56 1.75
CA LYS A 159 6.50 7.87 2.35
C LYS A 159 5.55 7.78 3.55
N PHE A 160 4.39 7.14 3.34
CA PHE A 160 3.40 6.94 4.40
C PHE A 160 3.99 6.19 5.60
N ALA A 161 4.57 5.01 5.39
CA ALA A 161 5.10 4.20 6.48
C ALA A 161 6.29 4.88 7.18
N THR A 162 7.14 5.60 6.44
CA THR A 162 8.22 6.39 7.05
C THR A 162 7.68 7.49 7.96
N HIS A 163 6.64 8.20 7.54
CA HIS A 163 5.99 9.22 8.37
C HIS A 163 5.32 8.60 9.61
N ALA A 164 4.61 7.49 9.41
CA ALA A 164 3.88 6.81 10.48
C ALA A 164 4.80 6.23 11.57
N LEU A 165 5.91 5.61 11.17
CA LEU A 165 6.75 4.81 12.06
C LEU A 165 8.01 5.51 12.55
N LYS A 166 8.38 6.66 11.96
CA LYS A 166 9.54 7.43 12.42
C LYS A 166 9.26 8.06 13.79
N CYS A 167 9.96 7.60 14.84
CA CYS A 167 9.91 8.14 16.19
C CYS A 167 11.20 8.94 16.48
N ASN A 168 11.11 9.99 17.30
CA ASN A 168 12.23 10.92 17.53
C ASN A 168 13.44 10.28 18.23
N GLU A 169 13.23 9.32 19.13
CA GLU A 169 14.28 8.79 20.02
C GLU A 169 15.11 7.65 19.43
N SER A 170 14.56 6.87 18.50
CA SER A 170 15.27 5.73 17.89
C SER A 170 15.46 5.86 16.38
N SER A 171 15.09 7.01 15.83
CA SER A 171 15.13 7.24 14.39
C SER A 171 16.54 7.59 13.90
N SER A 172 16.80 7.22 12.67
CA SER A 172 18.01 7.62 11.95
C SER A 172 18.21 9.13 11.99
N LYS A 173 19.46 9.54 12.24
CA LYS A 173 19.87 10.94 12.06
C LYS A 173 19.96 11.36 10.59
N VAL A 174 19.86 10.41 9.67
CA VAL A 174 19.80 10.67 8.22
C VAL A 174 18.49 11.39 7.88
N LYS A 175 18.59 12.52 7.21
CA LYS A 175 17.43 13.29 6.73
C LYS A 175 16.90 12.66 5.44
N LEU A 176 15.59 12.43 5.37
CA LEU A 176 14.92 11.85 4.19
C LEU A 176 13.99 12.87 3.55
N PHE A 177 14.10 13.04 2.25
CA PHE A 177 13.23 13.88 1.43
C PHE A 177 12.61 13.04 0.33
N PHE A 178 11.28 13.05 0.24
CA PHE A 178 10.52 12.34 -0.79
C PHE A 178 10.09 13.33 -1.86
N VAL A 179 10.49 13.08 -3.10
CA VAL A 179 10.18 13.91 -4.27
C VAL A 179 9.40 13.08 -5.26
N SER A 180 8.12 13.42 -5.43
CA SER A 180 7.16 12.74 -6.31
C SER A 180 6.52 13.68 -7.34
N ASN A 181 7.07 14.88 -7.50
CA ASN A 181 6.65 15.83 -8.51
C ASN A 181 7.87 16.28 -9.33
N PRO A 182 7.82 16.24 -10.66
CA PRO A 182 8.90 16.77 -11.51
C PRO A 182 8.96 18.31 -11.51
N ASP A 183 8.05 18.97 -10.81
CA ASP A 183 8.06 20.40 -10.60
C ASP A 183 9.40 20.86 -10.04
N CYS A 184 9.91 21.86 -10.70
CA CYS A 184 11.22 22.40 -10.38
C CYS A 184 11.25 23.17 -9.05
N ILE A 185 10.14 23.74 -8.61
CA ILE A 185 10.08 24.65 -7.47
C ILE A 185 10.35 23.86 -6.17
N GLU A 186 9.54 22.84 -5.89
CA GLU A 186 9.70 22.01 -4.68
C GLU A 186 11.11 21.42 -4.61
N PHE A 187 11.57 20.81 -5.69
CA PHE A 187 12.86 20.13 -5.71
C PHE A 187 14.02 21.12 -5.53
N ASN A 188 13.97 22.33 -6.11
CA ASN A 188 14.99 23.37 -5.89
C ASN A 188 15.01 23.83 -4.44
N CYS A 189 13.85 24.11 -3.83
CA CYS A 189 13.77 24.49 -2.42
C CYS A 189 14.38 23.42 -1.48
N ILE A 190 14.32 22.15 -1.88
CA ILE A 190 14.99 21.07 -1.16
C ILE A 190 16.51 21.17 -1.39
N LEU A 191 16.96 21.25 -2.64
CA LEU A 191 18.39 21.25 -2.99
C LEU A 191 19.16 22.44 -2.38
N GLU A 192 18.54 23.62 -2.28
CA GLU A 192 19.13 24.81 -1.68
C GLU A 192 19.53 24.62 -0.19
N LYS A 193 18.87 23.69 0.49
CA LYS A 193 19.11 23.37 1.91
C LYS A 193 20.12 22.24 2.11
N LEU A 194 20.65 21.66 1.01
CA LEU A 194 21.45 20.46 1.05
C LEU A 194 22.93 20.73 0.70
N SER A 195 23.80 19.93 1.31
CA SER A 195 25.21 19.83 0.92
C SER A 195 25.36 18.71 -0.10
N ALA A 196 25.82 19.03 -1.31
CA ALA A 196 26.01 18.04 -2.36
C ALA A 196 26.98 16.91 -1.95
N LYS A 197 27.99 17.22 -1.13
CA LYS A 197 28.96 16.23 -0.62
C LYS A 197 28.37 15.20 0.32
N GLU A 198 27.28 15.57 1.03
CA GLU A 198 26.62 14.74 2.05
C GLU A 198 25.25 14.20 1.60
N THR A 199 24.87 14.45 0.33
CA THR A 199 23.58 14.07 -0.23
C THR A 199 23.69 12.82 -1.09
N PHE A 200 22.72 11.91 -0.91
CA PHE A 200 22.56 10.67 -1.67
C PHE A 200 21.17 10.61 -2.30
N PHE A 201 21.04 10.09 -3.51
CA PHE A 201 19.80 9.99 -4.23
C PHE A 201 19.38 8.51 -4.38
N ILE A 202 18.14 8.19 -4.05
CA ILE A 202 17.55 6.87 -4.30
C ILE A 202 16.49 7.02 -5.39
N ILE A 203 16.68 6.33 -6.52
CA ILE A 203 15.75 6.29 -7.63
C ILE A 203 14.89 5.04 -7.49
N GLN A 204 13.62 5.20 -7.19
CA GLN A 204 12.65 4.12 -7.05
C GLN A 204 11.76 4.05 -8.29
N SER A 205 12.06 3.14 -9.21
CA SER A 205 11.27 2.96 -10.43
C SER A 205 11.35 1.51 -10.93
N LYS A 206 10.21 0.82 -10.96
CA LYS A 206 10.14 -0.57 -11.41
C LYS A 206 10.74 -0.75 -12.80
N SER A 207 10.40 0.12 -13.75
CA SER A 207 10.84 0.01 -15.16
C SER A 207 12.07 0.82 -15.52
N LEU A 208 12.42 1.85 -14.74
CA LEU A 208 13.37 2.91 -15.07
C LEU A 208 13.05 3.63 -16.41
N LYS A 209 11.78 3.60 -16.84
CA LYS A 209 11.34 4.23 -18.10
C LYS A 209 10.45 5.44 -17.88
N THR A 210 10.08 5.73 -16.63
CA THR A 210 9.20 6.84 -16.25
C THR A 210 9.88 8.18 -16.62
N PRO A 211 9.30 9.02 -17.50
CA PRO A 211 9.93 10.28 -17.94
C PRO A 211 10.24 11.23 -16.79
N GLU A 212 9.35 11.34 -15.83
CA GLU A 212 9.47 12.18 -14.63
C GLU A 212 10.69 11.82 -13.79
N ILE A 213 11.00 10.52 -13.69
CA ILE A 213 12.22 10.04 -13.03
C ILE A 213 13.47 10.57 -13.75
N SER A 214 13.45 10.56 -15.08
CA SER A 214 14.58 11.07 -15.88
C SER A 214 14.79 12.58 -15.68
N ILE A 215 13.72 13.35 -15.57
CA ILE A 215 13.77 14.79 -15.28
C ILE A 215 14.44 15.04 -13.93
N LEU A 216 13.95 14.41 -12.86
CA LEU A 216 14.49 14.57 -11.51
C LEU A 216 15.95 14.11 -11.42
N LYS A 217 16.26 12.94 -12.00
CA LYS A 217 17.62 12.41 -12.08
C LYS A 217 18.59 13.38 -12.74
N ASN A 218 18.24 13.87 -13.94
CA ASN A 218 19.11 14.77 -14.71
C ASN A 218 19.36 16.10 -13.96
N ARG A 219 18.32 16.58 -13.26
CA ARG A 219 18.45 17.78 -12.43
C ARG A 219 19.38 17.55 -11.24
N ALA A 220 19.24 16.41 -10.54
CA ALA A 220 20.14 16.04 -9.45
C ALA A 220 21.59 15.93 -9.92
N ILE A 221 21.82 15.29 -11.08
CA ILE A 221 23.16 15.19 -11.70
C ILE A 221 23.72 16.59 -12.02
N LYS A 222 22.92 17.47 -12.63
CA LYS A 222 23.34 18.86 -12.93
C LYS A 222 23.71 19.60 -11.65
N TRP A 223 22.88 19.50 -10.62
CA TRP A 223 23.15 20.12 -9.31
C TRP A 223 24.44 19.59 -8.67
N MET A 224 24.68 18.27 -8.67
CA MET A 224 25.92 17.68 -8.18
C MET A 224 27.15 18.22 -8.92
N LYS A 225 27.12 18.33 -10.26
CA LYS A 225 28.21 18.85 -11.09
C LYS A 225 28.50 20.33 -10.79
N VAL A 226 27.47 21.15 -10.68
CA VAL A 226 27.60 22.59 -10.33
C VAL A 226 28.29 22.76 -8.97
N HIS A 227 28.09 21.81 -8.04
CA HIS A 227 28.73 21.83 -6.71
C HIS A 227 30.07 21.07 -6.67
N GLY A 228 30.66 20.76 -7.83
CA GLY A 228 32.02 20.24 -7.93
C GLY A 228 32.18 18.74 -7.85
N CYS A 229 31.08 17.96 -7.98
CA CYS A 229 31.17 16.50 -8.03
C CYS A 229 31.77 16.05 -9.37
N PRO A 230 32.92 15.33 -9.38
CA PRO A 230 33.49 14.79 -10.61
C PRO A 230 32.54 13.74 -11.24
N ASP A 231 32.51 13.67 -12.60
CA ASP A 231 31.68 12.70 -13.32
C ASP A 231 31.95 11.24 -12.92
N SER A 232 33.21 10.90 -12.65
CA SER A 232 33.61 9.58 -12.16
C SER A 232 33.08 9.21 -10.79
N CYS A 233 32.68 10.21 -9.98
CA CYS A 233 32.15 10.04 -8.63
C CYS A 233 30.62 10.09 -8.55
N LEU A 234 29.95 10.59 -9.58
CA LEU A 234 28.48 10.75 -9.56
C LEU A 234 27.74 9.49 -9.10
N LYS A 235 28.14 8.33 -9.64
CA LYS A 235 27.46 7.05 -9.34
C LYS A 235 27.61 6.58 -7.88
N LYS A 236 28.56 7.15 -7.13
CA LYS A 236 28.69 6.91 -5.69
C LYS A 236 27.56 7.55 -4.88
N HIS A 237 26.87 8.54 -5.44
CA HIS A 237 25.78 9.28 -4.82
C HIS A 237 24.39 8.81 -5.23
N PHE A 238 24.28 7.71 -5.99
CA PHE A 238 23.00 7.23 -6.47
C PHE A 238 22.80 5.74 -6.16
N ALA A 239 21.61 5.40 -5.69
CA ALA A 239 21.11 4.03 -5.69
C ALA A 239 19.85 3.94 -6.56
N VAL A 240 19.60 2.74 -7.05
CA VAL A 240 18.44 2.43 -7.88
C VAL A 240 17.71 1.23 -7.30
N VAL A 241 16.40 1.34 -7.17
CA VAL A 241 15.50 0.21 -6.84
C VAL A 241 14.64 -0.06 -8.07
N THR A 242 14.82 -1.25 -8.68
CA THR A 242 14.21 -1.55 -9.98
C THR A 242 14.02 -3.04 -10.24
N ALA A 243 13.07 -3.39 -11.12
CA ALA A 243 12.99 -4.71 -11.74
C ALA A 243 13.86 -4.80 -13.01
N ASN A 244 14.21 -3.66 -13.61
CA ASN A 244 15.00 -3.60 -14.85
C ASN A 244 16.51 -3.48 -14.57
N LEU A 245 17.11 -4.59 -14.15
CA LEU A 245 18.55 -4.64 -13.81
C LEU A 245 19.43 -4.37 -15.03
N SER A 246 19.03 -4.81 -16.22
CA SER A 246 19.78 -4.58 -17.46
C SER A 246 19.89 -3.08 -17.77
N LYS A 247 18.80 -2.32 -17.63
CA LYS A 247 18.81 -0.88 -17.79
C LYS A 247 19.64 -0.17 -16.71
N SER A 248 19.53 -0.61 -15.46
CA SER A 248 20.39 -0.09 -14.38
C SER A 248 21.88 -0.26 -14.73
N LYS A 249 22.28 -1.44 -15.21
CA LYS A 249 23.64 -1.71 -15.63
C LYS A 249 24.07 -0.86 -16.82
N SER A 250 23.23 -0.73 -17.87
CA SER A 250 23.54 0.09 -19.05
C SER A 250 23.67 1.58 -18.75
N GLU A 251 22.96 2.07 -17.73
CA GLU A 251 23.10 3.45 -17.22
C GLU A 251 24.31 3.62 -16.29
N GLY A 252 25.09 2.57 -16.06
CA GLY A 252 26.33 2.59 -15.28
C GLY A 252 26.13 2.70 -13.76
N TYR A 253 24.99 2.30 -13.21
CA TYR A 253 24.83 2.26 -11.75
C TYR A 253 25.64 1.14 -11.12
N LEU A 254 26.20 1.40 -9.93
CA LEU A 254 26.98 0.42 -9.19
C LEU A 254 26.09 -0.76 -8.77
N GLY A 255 26.56 -1.98 -8.98
CA GLY A 255 25.83 -3.18 -8.55
C GLY A 255 25.57 -3.21 -7.05
N THR A 256 26.48 -2.64 -6.25
CA THR A 256 26.33 -2.49 -4.78
C THR A 256 25.21 -1.51 -4.39
N HIS A 257 24.82 -0.59 -5.28
CA HIS A 257 23.77 0.39 -5.08
C HIS A 257 22.53 0.14 -5.95
N THR A 258 22.46 -1.01 -6.63
CA THR A 258 21.28 -1.42 -7.40
C THR A 258 20.53 -2.49 -6.64
N PHE A 259 19.30 -2.21 -6.22
CA PHE A 259 18.45 -3.12 -5.45
C PHE A 259 17.31 -3.63 -6.32
N ARG A 260 17.13 -4.96 -6.30
CA ARG A 260 16.15 -5.64 -7.14
C ARG A 260 14.77 -5.59 -6.51
N ILE A 261 13.75 -5.38 -7.34
CA ILE A 261 12.39 -5.85 -7.12
C ILE A 261 12.03 -6.79 -8.28
N TRP A 262 10.92 -7.52 -8.15
CA TRP A 262 10.50 -8.49 -9.16
C TRP A 262 9.27 -8.00 -9.92
N GLU A 263 9.09 -8.48 -11.16
CA GLU A 263 7.94 -8.12 -11.99
C GLU A 263 6.59 -8.52 -11.34
N TRP A 264 6.58 -9.57 -10.52
CA TRP A 264 5.43 -10.01 -9.76
C TRP A 264 5.08 -9.12 -8.55
N VAL A 265 5.86 -8.12 -8.24
CA VAL A 265 5.55 -7.11 -7.21
C VAL A 265 4.77 -5.97 -7.84
N GLY A 266 3.50 -5.83 -7.49
CA GLY A 266 2.71 -4.66 -7.86
C GLY A 266 3.21 -3.40 -7.18
N GLY A 267 3.18 -2.24 -7.87
CA GLY A 267 3.69 -0.97 -7.34
C GLY A 267 3.11 -0.61 -5.97
N ARG A 268 1.78 -0.63 -5.81
CA ARG A 268 1.08 -0.31 -4.55
C ARG A 268 1.29 -1.31 -3.42
N PHE A 269 1.85 -2.49 -3.73
CA PHE A 269 2.22 -3.53 -2.76
C PHE A 269 3.74 -3.66 -2.59
N SER A 270 4.52 -2.70 -3.09
CA SER A 270 5.98 -2.85 -3.19
C SER A 270 6.75 -2.47 -1.93
N ILE A 271 6.13 -1.83 -0.96
CA ILE A 271 6.77 -1.39 0.28
C ILE A 271 7.46 -2.54 1.04
N TRP A 272 6.97 -3.76 0.90
CA TRP A 272 7.51 -4.97 1.51
C TRP A 272 8.83 -5.45 0.88
N SER A 273 9.20 -4.89 -0.28
CA SER A 273 10.42 -5.19 -1.04
C SER A 273 11.52 -4.15 -0.79
N SER A 274 12.55 -4.15 -1.63
CA SER A 274 13.60 -3.11 -1.64
C SER A 274 13.05 -1.69 -1.84
N MET A 275 11.80 -1.52 -2.31
CA MET A 275 11.12 -0.20 -2.30
C MET A 275 10.93 0.34 -0.88
N GLY A 276 10.95 -0.52 0.14
CA GLY A 276 10.96 -0.13 1.55
C GLY A 276 12.31 0.37 2.07
N LEU A 277 13.34 0.50 1.23
CA LEU A 277 14.65 1.00 1.63
C LEU A 277 14.59 2.34 2.37
N PRO A 278 13.81 3.35 1.97
CA PRO A 278 13.67 4.59 2.75
C PRO A 278 13.11 4.36 4.16
N LEU A 279 12.13 3.48 4.29
CA LEU A 279 11.59 3.07 5.59
C LEU A 279 12.67 2.40 6.44
N ALA A 280 13.42 1.43 5.88
CA ALA A 280 14.51 0.76 6.58
C ALA A 280 15.60 1.75 7.04
N ILE A 281 15.91 2.78 6.24
CA ILE A 281 16.83 3.86 6.66
C ILE A 281 16.22 4.63 7.83
N ALA A 282 14.93 4.89 7.84
CA ALA A 282 14.28 5.65 8.90
C ALA A 282 14.24 4.89 10.23
N ILE A 283 13.79 3.62 10.21
CA ILE A 283 13.48 2.87 11.44
C ILE A 283 14.50 1.79 11.80
N GLY A 284 15.39 1.40 10.88
CA GLY A 284 16.38 0.32 11.06
C GLY A 284 15.87 -1.05 10.60
N ALA A 285 16.82 -1.98 10.42
CA ALA A 285 16.55 -3.30 9.89
C ALA A 285 15.65 -4.15 10.81
N GLU A 286 15.87 -4.07 12.13
CA GLU A 286 15.07 -4.81 13.12
C GLU A 286 13.60 -4.41 13.05
N LYS A 287 13.29 -3.11 13.17
CA LYS A 287 11.92 -2.61 13.09
C LYS A 287 11.28 -2.81 11.71
N PHE A 288 12.08 -2.84 10.65
CA PHE A 288 11.58 -3.19 9.33
C PHE A 288 11.12 -4.66 9.29
N ASN A 289 11.85 -5.57 9.93
CA ASN A 289 11.43 -6.97 10.04
C ASN A 289 10.17 -7.12 10.91
N GLU A 290 10.04 -6.38 12.01
CA GLU A 290 8.79 -6.32 12.78
C GLU A 290 7.61 -5.82 11.94
N PHE A 291 7.82 -4.80 11.10
CA PHE A 291 6.82 -4.32 10.15
C PHE A 291 6.40 -5.40 9.16
N LEU A 292 7.33 -6.20 8.63
CA LEU A 292 7.01 -7.37 7.79
C LEU A 292 6.23 -8.43 8.57
N SER A 293 6.61 -8.69 9.82
CA SER A 293 5.94 -9.68 10.69
C SER A 293 4.49 -9.32 10.97
N GLY A 294 4.19 -8.04 11.24
CA GLY A 294 2.81 -7.58 11.40
C GLY A 294 1.96 -7.79 10.14
N ALA A 295 2.54 -7.54 8.96
CA ALA A 295 1.85 -7.82 7.70
C ALA A 295 1.66 -9.31 7.45
N LYS A 296 2.62 -10.16 7.86
CA LYS A 296 2.50 -11.63 7.81
C LYS A 296 1.42 -12.14 8.75
N GLU A 297 1.28 -11.56 9.93
CA GLU A 297 0.20 -11.90 10.86
C GLU A 297 -1.18 -11.68 10.21
N MET A 298 -1.36 -10.55 9.50
CA MET A 298 -2.58 -10.28 8.74
C MET A 298 -2.76 -11.25 7.56
N ASP A 299 -1.69 -11.67 6.87
CA ASP A 299 -1.78 -12.70 5.82
C ASP A 299 -2.29 -14.03 6.38
N ASN A 300 -1.78 -14.44 7.55
CA ASN A 300 -2.22 -15.65 8.24
C ASN A 300 -3.69 -15.54 8.67
N HIS A 301 -4.08 -14.40 9.21
CA HIS A 301 -5.46 -14.10 9.59
C HIS A 301 -6.39 -14.16 8.36
N PHE A 302 -6.04 -13.48 7.26
CA PHE A 302 -6.81 -13.50 6.02
C PHE A 302 -7.00 -14.89 5.44
N THR A 303 -5.97 -15.74 5.53
CA THR A 303 -5.97 -17.08 4.93
C THR A 303 -6.78 -18.09 5.76
N ASN A 304 -6.73 -17.98 7.09
CA ASN A 304 -7.19 -19.06 7.99
C ASN A 304 -8.46 -18.71 8.78
N GLU A 305 -8.83 -17.42 8.88
CA GLU A 305 -9.95 -17.00 9.71
C GLU A 305 -11.29 -17.20 8.97
N LYS A 306 -12.35 -17.44 9.75
CA LYS A 306 -13.73 -17.54 9.23
C LYS A 306 -14.20 -16.19 8.70
N PHE A 307 -15.02 -16.15 7.64
CA PHE A 307 -15.50 -14.91 7.04
C PHE A 307 -16.18 -13.96 8.03
N SER A 308 -16.90 -14.51 9.03
CA SER A 308 -17.59 -13.71 10.05
C SER A 308 -16.67 -12.95 11.02
N THR A 309 -15.38 -13.29 11.07
CA THR A 309 -14.37 -12.69 11.95
C THR A 309 -13.10 -12.29 11.19
N ASN A 310 -13.06 -12.50 9.89
CA ASN A 310 -11.93 -12.17 9.00
C ASN A 310 -11.97 -10.67 8.64
N LEU A 311 -11.08 -9.87 9.21
CA LEU A 311 -11.09 -8.41 9.05
C LEU A 311 -11.06 -7.94 7.59
N PRO A 312 -10.13 -8.41 6.72
CA PRO A 312 -10.13 -8.06 5.30
C PRO A 312 -11.42 -8.45 4.57
N VAL A 313 -11.95 -9.64 4.84
CA VAL A 313 -13.20 -10.10 4.21
C VAL A 313 -14.38 -9.25 4.66
N LEU A 314 -14.52 -8.98 5.97
CA LEU A 314 -15.59 -8.14 6.49
C LEU A 314 -15.55 -6.73 5.90
N SER A 315 -14.37 -6.10 5.84
CA SER A 315 -14.20 -4.78 5.23
C SER A 315 -14.62 -4.77 3.76
N ALA A 316 -14.24 -5.82 3.00
CA ALA A 316 -14.64 -5.95 1.60
C ALA A 316 -16.16 -6.16 1.45
N LEU A 317 -16.79 -6.98 2.30
CA LEU A 317 -18.24 -7.22 2.27
C LEU A 317 -19.03 -5.94 2.60
N LEU A 318 -18.56 -5.15 3.57
CA LEU A 318 -19.14 -3.84 3.90
C LEU A 318 -19.03 -2.86 2.73
N SER A 319 -17.88 -2.83 2.06
CA SER A 319 -17.68 -2.00 0.86
C SER A 319 -18.61 -2.43 -0.28
N ILE A 320 -18.76 -3.74 -0.53
CA ILE A 320 -19.69 -4.29 -1.53
C ILE A 320 -21.14 -3.91 -1.19
N TRP A 321 -21.54 -4.04 0.08
CA TRP A 321 -22.86 -3.65 0.56
C TRP A 321 -23.12 -2.17 0.29
N ASN A 322 -22.23 -1.30 0.72
CA ASN A 322 -22.34 0.14 0.53
C ASN A 322 -22.38 0.52 -0.95
N ARG A 323 -21.52 -0.08 -1.78
CA ARG A 323 -21.35 0.31 -3.19
C ARG A 323 -22.43 -0.24 -4.10
N ASN A 324 -22.77 -1.53 -3.97
CA ASN A 324 -23.63 -2.22 -4.94
C ASN A 324 -25.10 -2.31 -4.52
N PHE A 325 -25.38 -2.30 -3.23
CA PHE A 325 -26.73 -2.45 -2.71
C PHE A 325 -27.32 -1.14 -2.18
N LEU A 326 -26.53 -0.37 -1.44
CA LEU A 326 -26.96 0.95 -0.95
C LEU A 326 -26.65 2.10 -1.91
N ASN A 327 -25.90 1.81 -2.99
CA ASN A 327 -25.52 2.77 -4.03
C ASN A 327 -24.75 3.99 -3.50
N TYR A 328 -23.84 3.78 -2.54
CA TYR A 328 -22.95 4.83 -2.04
C TYR A 328 -21.65 4.85 -2.89
N PRO A 329 -21.47 5.88 -3.77
CA PRO A 329 -20.38 5.87 -4.74
C PRO A 329 -19.02 6.22 -4.16
N SER A 330 -18.99 6.78 -2.96
CA SER A 330 -17.74 7.22 -2.31
C SER A 330 -17.74 6.89 -0.83
N TYR A 331 -16.54 6.91 -0.22
CA TYR A 331 -16.37 6.89 1.23
C TYR A 331 -15.19 7.76 1.67
N VAL A 332 -15.25 8.21 2.90
CA VAL A 332 -14.24 9.07 3.52
C VAL A 332 -13.33 8.23 4.40
N VAL A 333 -12.03 8.48 4.29
CA VAL A 333 -11.02 7.98 5.22
C VAL A 333 -10.59 9.14 6.12
N ALA A 334 -10.86 9.02 7.42
CA ALA A 334 -10.66 10.09 8.41
C ALA A 334 -9.73 9.63 9.55
N PRO A 335 -8.40 9.69 9.38
CA PRO A 335 -7.47 9.41 10.47
C PRO A 335 -7.44 10.55 11.50
N TYR A 336 -7.57 10.19 12.78
CA TYR A 336 -7.45 11.08 13.94
C TYR A 336 -6.08 10.95 14.63
N ILE A 337 -5.10 10.41 13.90
CA ILE A 337 -3.73 10.21 14.33
C ILE A 337 -2.83 10.95 13.35
N SER A 338 -2.08 11.96 13.79
CA SER A 338 -1.20 12.77 12.92
C SER A 338 -0.16 11.93 12.17
N LYS A 339 0.25 10.81 12.75
CA LYS A 339 1.15 9.84 12.11
C LYS A 339 0.54 9.15 10.87
N LEU A 340 -0.77 9.25 10.67
CA LEU A 340 -1.48 8.67 9.54
C LEU A 340 -1.87 9.71 8.47
N ASP A 341 -1.28 10.88 8.44
CA ASP A 341 -1.63 11.97 7.51
C ASP A 341 -1.56 11.54 6.03
N PHE A 342 -0.61 10.67 5.66
CA PHE A 342 -0.49 10.14 4.28
C PHE A 342 -1.27 8.84 4.04
N LEU A 343 -2.10 8.39 4.98
CA LEU A 343 -2.89 7.16 4.85
C LEU A 343 -3.88 7.26 3.70
N VAL A 344 -4.54 8.40 3.56
CA VAL A 344 -5.56 8.62 2.52
C VAL A 344 -4.95 8.46 1.13
N ASP A 345 -3.84 9.13 0.86
CA ASP A 345 -3.13 9.04 -0.43
C ASP A 345 -2.74 7.59 -0.76
N TYR A 346 -2.27 6.86 0.25
CA TYR A 346 -1.88 5.46 0.09
C TYR A 346 -3.09 4.56 -0.20
N ILE A 347 -4.20 4.72 0.55
CA ILE A 347 -5.43 3.95 0.33
C ILE A 347 -6.06 4.30 -1.01
N GLN A 348 -6.05 5.56 -1.44
CA GLN A 348 -6.54 5.96 -2.76
C GLN A 348 -5.90 5.14 -3.87
N GLN A 349 -4.57 5.02 -3.87
CA GLN A 349 -3.91 4.18 -4.87
C GLN A 349 -4.19 2.71 -4.64
N LEU A 350 -4.10 2.24 -3.39
CA LEU A 350 -4.27 0.82 -3.06
C LEU A 350 -5.65 0.31 -3.49
N ASP A 351 -6.71 1.06 -3.23
CA ASP A 351 -8.09 0.69 -3.50
C ASP A 351 -8.51 1.03 -4.94
N MET A 352 -8.42 2.30 -5.35
CA MET A 352 -8.95 2.75 -6.64
C MET A 352 -8.16 2.19 -7.83
N GLU A 353 -6.84 2.03 -7.75
CA GLU A 353 -6.06 1.36 -8.80
C GLU A 353 -6.36 -0.14 -8.85
N SER A 354 -6.66 -0.79 -7.71
CA SER A 354 -7.02 -2.20 -7.67
C SER A 354 -8.41 -2.47 -8.22
N LEU A 355 -9.39 -1.67 -7.82
CA LEU A 355 -10.81 -1.87 -8.09
C LEU A 355 -11.35 -1.02 -9.25
N GLY A 356 -10.64 0.03 -9.66
CA GLY A 356 -11.03 0.91 -10.76
C GLY A 356 -10.95 0.22 -12.13
N LYS A 357 -11.69 -0.86 -12.31
CA LYS A 357 -11.68 -1.71 -13.52
C LYS A 357 -13.10 -2.04 -13.92
N ASN A 358 -13.41 -1.89 -15.19
CA ASN A 358 -14.73 -2.16 -15.76
C ASN A 358 -14.76 -3.41 -16.66
N ILE A 359 -13.65 -4.15 -16.74
CA ILE A 359 -13.53 -5.37 -17.56
C ILE A 359 -13.31 -6.57 -16.65
N HIS A 360 -14.17 -7.57 -16.80
CA HIS A 360 -14.06 -8.86 -16.13
C HIS A 360 -12.88 -9.68 -16.69
N THR A 361 -12.38 -10.64 -15.92
CA THR A 361 -11.28 -11.55 -16.35
C THR A 361 -11.57 -12.33 -17.64
N SER A 362 -12.84 -12.47 -18.02
CA SER A 362 -13.27 -13.04 -19.30
C SER A 362 -13.17 -12.08 -20.49
N GLY A 363 -12.72 -10.84 -20.30
CA GLY A 363 -12.68 -9.79 -21.32
C GLY A 363 -14.01 -9.06 -21.56
N LYS A 364 -15.08 -9.42 -20.86
CA LYS A 364 -16.40 -8.77 -20.97
C LYS A 364 -16.51 -7.58 -20.01
N PRO A 365 -17.33 -6.56 -20.31
CA PRO A 365 -17.62 -5.48 -19.36
C PRO A 365 -18.20 -6.02 -18.05
N CYS A 366 -17.80 -5.42 -16.93
CA CYS A 366 -18.40 -5.68 -15.62
C CYS A 366 -19.82 -5.12 -15.58
N ARG A 367 -20.78 -5.91 -15.08
CA ARG A 367 -22.19 -5.47 -14.89
C ARG A 367 -22.41 -4.83 -13.53
N ILE A 368 -21.49 -5.06 -12.59
CA ILE A 368 -21.53 -4.54 -11.22
C ILE A 368 -20.48 -3.46 -11.00
N ASN A 369 -20.70 -2.63 -10.00
CA ASN A 369 -19.72 -1.64 -9.60
C ASN A 369 -18.55 -2.31 -8.86
N THR A 370 -17.31 -1.90 -9.17
CA THR A 370 -16.10 -2.57 -8.67
C THR A 370 -15.36 -1.81 -7.57
N GLY A 371 -15.61 -0.53 -7.41
CA GLY A 371 -14.94 0.28 -6.38
C GLY A 371 -15.73 1.52 -6.02
N GLN A 372 -15.31 2.17 -4.96
CA GLN A 372 -15.81 3.46 -4.50
C GLN A 372 -14.75 4.53 -4.72
N ILE A 373 -15.17 5.79 -4.75
CA ILE A 373 -14.26 6.94 -4.75
C ILE A 373 -13.77 7.13 -3.30
N VAL A 374 -12.48 7.02 -3.09
CA VAL A 374 -11.83 7.21 -1.79
C VAL A 374 -11.36 8.65 -1.68
N TRP A 375 -11.75 9.33 -0.62
CA TRP A 375 -11.29 10.68 -0.31
C TRP A 375 -11.24 10.90 1.20
N GLY A 376 -10.77 12.06 1.64
CA GLY A 376 -10.69 12.39 3.05
C GLY A 376 -9.40 13.13 3.40
N GLY A 377 -8.93 12.97 4.61
CA GLY A 377 -7.78 13.65 5.18
C GLY A 377 -7.79 13.57 6.69
N ALA A 378 -6.86 14.25 7.36
CA ALA A 378 -6.81 14.33 8.82
C ALA A 378 -8.18 14.69 9.39
N GLY A 379 -8.72 13.85 10.27
CA GLY A 379 -10.10 13.95 10.77
C GLY A 379 -10.43 15.31 11.40
N ILE A 380 -9.51 15.86 12.19
CA ILE A 380 -9.67 17.21 12.80
C ILE A 380 -9.81 18.28 11.72
N GLN A 381 -8.96 18.26 10.69
CA GLN A 381 -9.06 19.22 9.60
C GLN A 381 -10.35 19.00 8.78
N GLY A 382 -10.71 17.75 8.57
CA GLY A 382 -11.96 17.37 7.90
C GLY A 382 -13.21 17.92 8.57
N GLN A 383 -13.23 17.97 9.91
CA GLN A 383 -14.34 18.57 10.67
C GLN A 383 -14.58 20.04 10.30
N HIS A 384 -13.51 20.78 9.99
CA HIS A 384 -13.58 22.19 9.62
C HIS A 384 -13.68 22.43 8.09
N ALA A 385 -13.58 21.37 7.27
CA ALA A 385 -13.57 21.48 5.82
C ALA A 385 -14.85 20.91 5.17
N TYR A 386 -15.17 19.64 5.42
CA TYR A 386 -16.25 18.95 4.69
C TYR A 386 -17.28 18.23 5.57
N PHE A 387 -17.16 18.23 6.90
CA PHE A 387 -18.17 17.60 7.77
C PHE A 387 -19.54 18.28 7.68
N GLN A 388 -19.60 19.56 7.31
CA GLN A 388 -20.86 20.23 6.99
C GLN A 388 -21.65 19.46 5.91
N LEU A 389 -20.96 19.01 4.84
CA LEU A 389 -21.58 18.19 3.79
C LEU A 389 -22.05 16.82 4.33
N LEU A 390 -21.26 16.19 5.21
CA LEU A 390 -21.61 14.89 5.80
C LEU A 390 -22.85 14.99 6.70
N HIS A 391 -23.01 16.10 7.42
CA HIS A 391 -24.13 16.30 8.35
C HIS A 391 -25.42 16.79 7.69
N GLN A 392 -25.33 17.65 6.71
CA GLN A 392 -26.48 18.35 6.14
C GLN A 392 -26.66 18.15 4.63
N GLY A 393 -25.69 17.48 3.97
CA GLY A 393 -25.78 17.13 2.55
C GLY A 393 -26.82 16.03 2.31
N LYS A 394 -27.27 15.92 1.06
CA LYS A 394 -28.25 14.89 0.64
C LYS A 394 -27.61 13.51 0.37
N HIS A 395 -26.30 13.46 0.22
CA HIS A 395 -25.57 12.21 -0.07
C HIS A 395 -25.24 11.48 1.23
N VAL A 396 -25.56 10.19 1.28
CA VAL A 396 -25.07 9.32 2.35
C VAL A 396 -23.65 8.86 1.98
N ILE A 397 -22.70 9.19 2.82
CA ILE A 397 -21.28 8.90 2.59
C ILE A 397 -20.75 8.14 3.81
N PRO A 398 -20.36 6.86 3.64
CA PRO A 398 -19.67 6.12 4.69
C PRO A 398 -18.36 6.79 5.10
N VAL A 399 -18.02 6.72 6.37
CA VAL A 399 -16.79 7.29 6.92
C VAL A 399 -16.05 6.22 7.72
N ASP A 400 -14.80 5.98 7.36
CA ASP A 400 -13.89 5.13 8.12
C ASP A 400 -13.00 5.99 9.02
N PHE A 401 -13.22 5.89 10.32
CA PHE A 401 -12.44 6.59 11.33
C PHE A 401 -11.27 5.72 11.78
N TYR A 402 -10.07 6.29 11.80
CA TYR A 402 -8.88 5.64 12.31
C TYR A 402 -8.40 6.33 13.58
N GLY A 403 -8.37 5.61 14.67
CA GLY A 403 -7.96 6.08 16.00
C GLY A 403 -7.06 5.09 16.71
N LEU A 404 -6.43 5.52 17.81
CA LEU A 404 -5.75 4.63 18.74
C LEU A 404 -6.73 4.21 19.83
N ASN A 405 -6.74 2.93 20.16
CA ASN A 405 -7.32 2.49 21.42
C ASN A 405 -6.27 2.76 22.51
N GLU A 406 -6.52 3.70 23.39
CA GLU A 406 -5.76 3.81 24.63
C GLU A 406 -6.00 2.53 25.42
N SER A 407 -4.93 1.79 25.68
CA SER A 407 -4.94 0.62 26.57
C SER A 407 -4.83 1.06 28.01
#